data_1e487c0da0b9d59a46ebadf42e390cae
#
_entry.id   1e487c0da0b9d59a46ebadf42e390cae
#
_cell.length_a   1.000
_cell.length_b   1.000
_cell.length_c   1.000
_cell.angle_alpha   90.00
_cell.angle_beta   90.00
_cell.angle_gamma   90.00
#
_symmetry.space_group_name_H-M   'P 1'
#
loop_
_entity.id
_entity.type
_entity.pdbx_description
1 polymer ?
#
loop_
_entity_poly.entity_id
_entity_poly.type
_entity_poly.pdbx_seq_one_letter_code
_entity_poly.pdbx_strand_id
1 'polypeptide(L)'
;MAPLLARAETVTLATGEKLEGKILQESGTDITLEIKVSSSINDERVISKQDIEKIEKVLPDETAYLEIRNFKTDPQTSFRPETYDRILEALKRFVAIYPASAHAAAVKQTLADFQAEKTRVDAGEVKFLGKWLNSAEAAKRKLQIDGRQAFDGMKYQSARQDWSGALNAFDSIEKNYSAARVYPDAVDLAVQILTNLQKQVADLQKVIAYNQDQFKKALERTKPEEAPKLRAGAKREQDQYAAAIAAAKRDGAKWVPFIPRSPESMNALQAAIPVELARLKAMPVQKMRASIGLSDDARAALDSRQTDDAASLIDEALKAWPKNDEALRCKEEITGLKKEQKQAAEKTNSQAATKEKAARDQAAAVAAAATTAKAADTPAPAEKPFYMTINGALAIAGGVIVLVGAMTLVGRLQKPKDRTE
;
A
#
# COMPACT_ATOMS: atom_id res chain seq x y z
N MET A 1 16.73 6.36 -39.11
CA MET A 1 15.83 5.33 -39.65
C MET A 1 14.97 4.85 -38.49
N ALA A 2 13.67 5.16 -38.49
CA ALA A 2 12.77 4.62 -37.52
C ALA A 2 12.55 3.13 -37.84
N PRO A 3 12.60 2.21 -36.84
CA PRO A 3 12.26 0.83 -37.08
C PRO A 3 10.80 0.78 -37.54
N LEU A 4 10.55 0.19 -38.69
CA LEU A 4 9.22 -0.21 -39.13
C LEU A 4 8.71 -1.22 -38.09
N LEU A 5 7.87 -0.74 -37.17
CA LEU A 5 7.14 -1.59 -36.24
C LEU A 5 6.25 -2.53 -37.05
N ALA A 6 6.45 -3.83 -36.91
CA ALA A 6 5.68 -4.85 -37.59
C ALA A 6 4.19 -4.65 -37.28
N ARG A 7 3.38 -4.38 -38.30
CA ARG A 7 1.92 -4.37 -38.19
C ARG A 7 1.45 -5.82 -37.98
N ALA A 8 0.81 -6.09 -36.88
CA ALA A 8 0.01 -7.32 -36.75
C ALA A 8 -1.39 -6.99 -37.28
N GLU A 9 -1.87 -7.76 -38.24
CA GLU A 9 -3.21 -7.62 -38.83
C GLU A 9 -3.95 -8.93 -38.54
N THR A 10 -5.24 -8.85 -38.22
CA THR A 10 -6.08 -10.04 -38.05
C THR A 10 -6.99 -10.16 -39.26
N VAL A 11 -6.82 -11.23 -40.02
CA VAL A 11 -7.64 -11.57 -41.18
C VAL A 11 -8.65 -12.62 -40.74
N THR A 12 -9.93 -12.28 -40.77
CA THR A 12 -11.03 -13.23 -40.54
C THR A 12 -11.50 -13.78 -41.89
N LEU A 13 -11.40 -15.09 -42.05
CA LEU A 13 -11.86 -15.76 -43.27
C LEU A 13 -13.38 -15.95 -43.25
N ALA A 14 -14.00 -16.13 -44.38
CA ALA A 14 -15.42 -16.46 -44.53
C ALA A 14 -15.84 -17.77 -43.81
N THR A 15 -14.85 -18.63 -43.50
CA THR A 15 -15.04 -19.83 -42.66
C THR A 15 -15.12 -19.52 -41.15
N GLY A 16 -14.87 -18.28 -40.73
CA GLY A 16 -14.76 -17.88 -39.32
C GLY A 16 -13.35 -18.10 -38.72
N GLU A 17 -12.40 -18.63 -39.47
CA GLU A 17 -11.00 -18.78 -39.02
C GLU A 17 -10.34 -17.39 -38.92
N LYS A 18 -9.63 -17.13 -37.83
CA LYS A 18 -8.86 -15.89 -37.63
C LYS A 18 -7.37 -16.17 -37.76
N LEU A 19 -6.74 -15.47 -38.66
CA LEU A 19 -5.31 -15.53 -38.91
C LEU A 19 -4.65 -14.22 -38.46
N GLU A 20 -3.73 -14.32 -37.52
CA GLU A 20 -2.93 -13.18 -37.05
C GLU A 20 -1.56 -13.17 -37.75
N GLY A 21 -1.24 -12.08 -38.41
CA GLY A 21 0.01 -11.98 -39.16
C GLY A 21 0.26 -10.57 -39.69
N LYS A 22 1.27 -10.46 -40.53
CA LYS A 22 1.63 -9.22 -41.25
C LYS A 22 1.28 -9.36 -42.70
N ILE A 23 0.48 -8.46 -43.26
CA ILE A 23 0.26 -8.40 -44.68
C ILE A 23 1.54 -7.91 -45.37
N LEU A 24 2.21 -8.81 -46.11
CA LEU A 24 3.44 -8.50 -46.85
C LEU A 24 3.13 -7.83 -48.19
N GLN A 25 2.08 -8.34 -48.85
CA GLN A 25 1.66 -7.85 -50.18
C GLN A 25 0.15 -7.91 -50.31
N GLU A 26 -0.42 -6.91 -50.93
CA GLU A 26 -1.84 -6.84 -51.28
C GLU A 26 -1.99 -6.60 -52.79
N SER A 27 -2.60 -7.53 -53.47
CA SER A 27 -2.95 -7.42 -54.90
C SER A 27 -4.43 -7.11 -55.08
N GLY A 28 -4.89 -6.98 -56.32
CA GLY A 28 -6.32 -6.79 -56.61
C GLY A 28 -7.19 -7.97 -56.13
N THR A 29 -6.67 -9.20 -56.19
CA THR A 29 -7.40 -10.46 -55.92
C THR A 29 -6.97 -11.16 -54.62
N ASP A 30 -5.74 -10.97 -54.16
CA ASP A 30 -5.14 -11.75 -53.08
C ASP A 30 -4.36 -10.88 -52.10
N ILE A 31 -4.16 -11.42 -50.88
CA ILE A 31 -3.22 -10.91 -49.90
C ILE A 31 -2.19 -11.98 -49.54
N THR A 32 -0.95 -11.59 -49.33
CA THR A 32 0.10 -12.45 -48.77
C THR A 32 0.26 -12.10 -47.32
N LEU A 33 -0.07 -13.03 -46.41
CA LEU A 33 -0.02 -12.86 -44.94
C LEU A 33 1.15 -13.67 -44.39
N GLU A 34 2.08 -13.03 -43.70
CA GLU A 34 3.15 -13.68 -42.93
C GLU A 34 2.58 -14.00 -41.55
N ILE A 35 2.42 -15.29 -41.24
CA ILE A 35 1.90 -15.80 -40.00
C ILE A 35 3.06 -16.32 -39.12
N LYS A 36 3.14 -15.87 -37.89
CA LYS A 36 4.14 -16.35 -36.94
C LYS A 36 3.70 -17.69 -36.35
N VAL A 37 4.30 -18.78 -36.81
CA VAL A 37 4.00 -20.15 -36.34
C VAL A 37 4.76 -20.48 -35.05
N SER A 38 5.97 -19.93 -34.85
CA SER A 38 6.76 -20.05 -33.63
C SER A 38 7.67 -18.83 -33.45
N SER A 39 8.45 -18.81 -32.37
CA SER A 39 9.40 -17.71 -32.11
C SER A 39 10.45 -17.50 -33.21
N SER A 40 10.70 -18.54 -34.06
CA SER A 40 11.72 -18.53 -35.11
C SER A 40 11.21 -18.96 -36.49
N ILE A 41 9.91 -19.24 -36.65
CA ILE A 41 9.33 -19.73 -37.90
C ILE A 41 8.15 -18.81 -38.27
N ASN A 42 8.29 -18.16 -39.43
CA ASN A 42 7.20 -17.46 -40.10
C ASN A 42 6.76 -18.29 -41.29
N ASP A 43 5.45 -18.37 -41.54
CA ASP A 43 4.83 -19.01 -42.67
C ASP A 43 4.14 -17.96 -43.51
N GLU A 44 4.30 -18.03 -44.87
CA GLU A 44 3.65 -17.10 -45.79
C GLU A 44 2.42 -17.78 -46.42
N ARG A 45 1.24 -17.21 -46.22
CA ARG A 45 0.01 -17.69 -46.84
C ARG A 45 -0.55 -16.66 -47.80
N VAL A 46 -0.81 -17.11 -49.01
CA VAL A 46 -1.59 -16.35 -50.03
C VAL A 46 -3.07 -16.65 -49.82
N ILE A 47 -3.88 -15.61 -49.59
CA ILE A 47 -5.30 -15.72 -49.24
C ILE A 47 -6.08 -14.91 -50.27
N SER A 48 -7.05 -15.53 -50.96
CA SER A 48 -7.93 -14.82 -51.85
C SER A 48 -8.83 -13.81 -51.11
N LYS A 49 -8.98 -12.60 -51.63
CA LYS A 49 -9.87 -11.59 -51.02
C LYS A 49 -11.33 -12.03 -51.01
N GLN A 50 -11.73 -12.99 -51.84
CA GLN A 50 -13.08 -13.58 -51.82
C GLN A 50 -13.31 -14.44 -50.59
N ASP A 51 -12.25 -15.00 -49.99
CA ASP A 51 -12.29 -15.83 -48.83
C ASP A 51 -12.16 -15.01 -47.51
N ILE A 52 -12.02 -13.69 -47.62
CA ILE A 52 -11.83 -12.80 -46.48
C ILE A 52 -13.15 -12.11 -46.14
N GLU A 53 -13.62 -12.34 -44.92
CA GLU A 53 -14.79 -11.63 -44.37
C GLU A 53 -14.39 -10.25 -43.84
N LYS A 54 -13.23 -10.16 -43.11
CA LYS A 54 -12.79 -8.92 -42.48
C LYS A 54 -11.27 -8.88 -42.34
N ILE A 55 -10.69 -7.71 -42.54
CA ILE A 55 -9.30 -7.39 -42.20
C ILE A 55 -9.33 -6.35 -41.07
N GLU A 56 -8.87 -6.70 -39.92
CA GLU A 56 -8.69 -5.77 -38.79
C GLU A 56 -7.22 -5.34 -38.77
N LYS A 57 -6.96 -4.08 -39.11
CA LYS A 57 -5.63 -3.49 -39.04
C LYS A 57 -5.44 -2.95 -37.61
N VAL A 58 -4.65 -3.64 -36.79
CA VAL A 58 -4.27 -3.09 -35.50
C VAL A 58 -3.27 -1.97 -35.77
N LEU A 59 -3.68 -0.74 -35.47
CA LEU A 59 -2.80 0.41 -35.61
C LEU A 59 -1.62 0.28 -34.62
N PRO A 60 -0.39 0.64 -35.02
CA PRO A 60 0.78 0.53 -34.15
C PRO A 60 0.65 1.31 -32.85
N ASP A 61 -0.09 2.43 -32.86
CA ASP A 61 -0.38 3.23 -31.67
C ASP A 61 -1.36 2.52 -30.73
N GLU A 62 -2.34 1.76 -31.25
CA GLU A 62 -3.22 0.92 -30.42
C GLU A 62 -2.41 -0.16 -29.68
N THR A 63 -1.53 -0.87 -30.40
CA THR A 63 -0.65 -1.88 -29.74
C THR A 63 0.22 -1.26 -28.67
N ALA A 64 0.85 -0.12 -28.97
CA ALA A 64 1.69 0.59 -28.01
C ALA A 64 0.86 1.13 -26.81
N TYR A 65 -0.38 1.58 -27.06
CA TYR A 65 -1.28 2.04 -26.00
C TYR A 65 -1.70 0.92 -25.05
N LEU A 66 -1.92 -0.31 -25.55
CA LEU A 66 -2.25 -1.46 -24.69
C LEU A 66 -1.20 -1.73 -23.61
N GLU A 67 0.08 -1.42 -23.87
CA GLU A 67 1.17 -1.59 -22.89
C GLU A 67 1.12 -0.56 -21.75
N ILE A 68 0.62 0.65 -22.02
CA ILE A 68 0.67 1.79 -21.11
C ILE A 68 -0.69 2.21 -20.55
N ARG A 69 -1.81 1.74 -21.11
CA ARG A 69 -3.18 2.15 -20.74
C ARG A 69 -3.52 1.95 -19.25
N ASN A 70 -2.83 1.01 -18.61
CA ASN A 70 -3.04 0.67 -17.20
C ASN A 70 -2.15 1.47 -16.25
N PHE A 71 -1.28 2.36 -16.77
CA PHE A 71 -0.49 3.22 -15.90
C PHE A 71 -1.40 4.26 -15.26
N LYS A 72 -1.45 4.21 -13.92
CA LYS A 72 -2.21 5.14 -13.09
C LYS A 72 -1.40 5.42 -11.83
N THR A 73 -1.45 6.64 -11.36
CA THR A 73 -0.95 6.96 -10.02
C THR A 73 -1.82 6.27 -8.98
N ASP A 74 -1.21 5.78 -7.91
CA ASP A 74 -1.96 5.18 -6.81
C ASP A 74 -2.42 6.32 -5.87
N PRO A 75 -3.74 6.48 -5.59
CA PRO A 75 -4.22 7.51 -4.69
C PRO A 75 -3.74 7.32 -3.24
N GLN A 76 -3.35 6.10 -2.85
CA GLN A 76 -2.99 5.76 -1.47
C GLN A 76 -1.49 5.78 -1.20
N THR A 77 -0.65 5.51 -2.23
CA THR A 77 0.80 5.36 -2.04
C THR A 77 1.58 5.92 -3.23
N SER A 78 2.82 6.32 -2.99
CA SER A 78 3.78 6.64 -4.06
C SER A 78 4.57 5.40 -4.45
N PHE A 79 4.98 5.33 -5.71
CA PHE A 79 5.92 4.33 -6.18
C PHE A 79 7.35 4.67 -5.76
N ARG A 80 8.27 3.74 -6.01
CA ARG A 80 9.71 4.01 -5.90
C ARG A 80 10.17 4.92 -7.04
N PRO A 81 11.19 5.75 -6.85
CA PRO A 81 11.69 6.66 -7.89
C PRO A 81 11.96 5.98 -9.23
N GLU A 82 12.57 4.78 -9.21
CA GLU A 82 12.91 4.04 -10.43
C GLU A 82 11.66 3.54 -11.20
N THR A 83 10.55 3.37 -10.49
CA THR A 83 9.27 3.00 -11.11
C THR A 83 8.68 4.18 -11.85
N TYR A 84 8.73 5.40 -11.25
CA TYR A 84 8.34 6.61 -11.96
C TYR A 84 9.17 6.82 -13.21
N ASP A 85 10.50 6.65 -13.15
CA ASP A 85 11.38 6.83 -14.30
C ASP A 85 11.00 5.94 -15.47
N ARG A 86 10.76 4.64 -15.22
CA ARG A 86 10.32 3.69 -16.26
C ARG A 86 8.96 4.03 -16.85
N ILE A 87 8.00 4.42 -16.02
CA ILE A 87 6.65 4.80 -16.48
C ILE A 87 6.72 6.07 -17.31
N LEU A 88 7.42 7.09 -16.84
CA LEU A 88 7.59 8.36 -17.55
C LEU A 88 8.30 8.19 -18.89
N GLU A 89 9.31 7.32 -18.95
CA GLU A 89 9.99 7.00 -20.21
C GLU A 89 9.03 6.36 -21.22
N ALA A 90 8.23 5.36 -20.78
CA ALA A 90 7.26 4.70 -21.65
C ALA A 90 6.19 5.68 -22.17
N LEU A 91 5.63 6.52 -21.28
CA LEU A 91 4.63 7.53 -21.64
C LEU A 91 5.21 8.60 -22.61
N LYS A 92 6.42 9.10 -22.34
CA LYS A 92 7.11 10.06 -23.21
C LYS A 92 7.38 9.46 -24.59
N ARG A 93 7.83 8.20 -24.65
CA ARG A 93 8.04 7.48 -25.90
C ARG A 93 6.76 7.38 -26.71
N PHE A 94 5.64 7.02 -26.11
CA PHE A 94 4.36 6.96 -26.80
C PHE A 94 3.98 8.31 -27.39
N VAL A 95 4.01 9.39 -26.61
CA VAL A 95 3.65 10.75 -27.07
C VAL A 95 4.58 11.24 -28.21
N ALA A 96 5.86 10.88 -28.15
CA ALA A 96 6.83 11.25 -29.17
C ALA A 96 6.64 10.50 -30.50
N ILE A 97 6.31 9.21 -30.45
CA ILE A 97 6.14 8.36 -31.63
C ILE A 97 4.75 8.53 -32.25
N TYR A 98 3.71 8.71 -31.42
CA TYR A 98 2.30 8.75 -31.85
C TYR A 98 1.58 10.04 -31.43
N PRO A 99 2.08 11.23 -31.81
CA PRO A 99 1.50 12.51 -31.37
C PRO A 99 0.08 12.76 -31.88
N ALA A 100 -0.31 12.11 -32.98
CA ALA A 100 -1.63 12.18 -33.62
C ALA A 100 -2.57 11.03 -33.23
N SER A 101 -2.15 10.13 -32.32
CA SER A 101 -3.00 9.05 -31.82
C SER A 101 -4.23 9.59 -31.10
N ALA A 102 -5.36 8.91 -31.23
CA ALA A 102 -6.57 9.20 -30.46
C ALA A 102 -6.32 9.17 -28.94
N HIS A 103 -5.31 8.40 -28.49
CA HIS A 103 -4.94 8.27 -27.09
C HIS A 103 -3.94 9.33 -26.60
N ALA A 104 -3.35 10.13 -27.51
CA ALA A 104 -2.27 11.06 -27.16
C ALA A 104 -2.64 12.06 -26.06
N ALA A 105 -3.87 12.58 -26.07
CA ALA A 105 -4.35 13.51 -25.04
C ALA A 105 -4.42 12.86 -23.64
N ALA A 106 -5.00 11.66 -23.56
CA ALA A 106 -5.10 10.90 -22.31
C ALA A 106 -3.71 10.51 -21.77
N VAL A 107 -2.80 10.09 -22.65
CA VAL A 107 -1.41 9.74 -22.29
C VAL A 107 -0.65 10.98 -21.81
N LYS A 108 -0.84 12.15 -22.42
CA LYS A 108 -0.24 13.41 -21.94
C LYS A 108 -0.74 13.79 -20.54
N GLN A 109 -2.02 13.59 -20.25
CA GLN A 109 -2.56 13.83 -18.90
C GLN A 109 -1.92 12.88 -17.89
N THR A 110 -1.90 11.57 -18.18
CA THR A 110 -1.23 10.57 -17.35
C THR A 110 0.25 10.91 -17.12
N LEU A 111 0.95 11.35 -18.16
CA LEU A 111 2.34 11.80 -18.06
C LEU A 111 2.50 12.97 -17.09
N ALA A 112 1.62 13.98 -17.17
CA ALA A 112 1.64 15.13 -16.28
C ALA A 112 1.39 14.72 -14.81
N ASP A 113 0.44 13.83 -14.57
CA ASP A 113 0.12 13.32 -13.23
C ASP A 113 1.33 12.60 -12.60
N PHE A 114 1.99 11.72 -13.38
CA PHE A 114 3.21 11.03 -12.93
C PHE A 114 4.39 11.99 -12.71
N GLN A 115 4.54 13.02 -13.54
CA GLN A 115 5.58 14.04 -13.37
C GLN A 115 5.38 14.84 -12.09
N ALA A 116 4.13 15.25 -11.80
CA ALA A 116 3.78 15.97 -10.58
C ALA A 116 4.10 15.16 -9.32
N GLU A 117 3.72 13.86 -9.31
CA GLU A 117 4.05 12.98 -8.19
C GLU A 117 5.56 12.74 -8.05
N LYS A 118 6.26 12.50 -9.17
CA LYS A 118 7.72 12.31 -9.15
C LYS A 118 8.45 13.52 -8.57
N THR A 119 8.04 14.72 -8.90
CA THR A 119 8.64 15.95 -8.35
C THR A 119 8.58 15.96 -6.81
N ARG A 120 7.47 15.51 -6.22
CA ARG A 120 7.33 15.39 -4.76
C ARG A 120 8.21 14.28 -4.19
N VAL A 121 8.24 13.12 -4.86
CA VAL A 121 9.09 11.99 -4.44
C VAL A 121 10.57 12.35 -4.51
N ASP A 122 11.01 13.08 -5.55
CA ASP A 122 12.39 13.56 -5.67
C ASP A 122 12.75 14.62 -4.60
N ALA A 123 11.75 15.35 -4.09
CA ALA A 123 11.90 16.23 -2.93
C ALA A 123 11.91 15.46 -1.58
N GLY A 124 11.84 14.12 -1.62
CA GLY A 124 11.88 13.27 -0.43
C GLY A 124 10.53 13.07 0.25
N GLU A 125 9.42 13.48 -0.37
CA GLU A 125 8.08 13.19 0.13
C GLU A 125 7.64 11.79 -0.27
N VAL A 126 6.80 11.17 0.57
CA VAL A 126 6.21 9.84 0.33
C VAL A 126 4.70 9.93 0.52
N LYS A 127 3.92 9.44 -0.44
CA LYS A 127 2.48 9.29 -0.30
C LYS A 127 2.18 8.02 0.49
N PHE A 128 1.45 8.14 1.58
CA PHE A 128 1.03 7.02 2.42
C PHE A 128 -0.40 7.23 2.93
N LEU A 129 -1.28 6.27 2.69
CA LEU A 129 -2.73 6.33 2.98
C LEU A 129 -3.38 7.62 2.45
N GLY A 130 -3.04 7.99 1.23
CA GLY A 130 -3.55 9.17 0.52
C GLY A 130 -2.98 10.52 0.97
N LYS A 131 -2.10 10.54 1.98
CA LYS A 131 -1.45 11.76 2.48
C LYS A 131 0.02 11.80 2.06
N TRP A 132 0.49 12.96 1.67
CA TRP A 132 1.91 13.19 1.43
C TRP A 132 2.62 13.49 2.75
N LEU A 133 3.64 12.71 3.06
CA LEU A 133 4.47 12.81 4.26
C LEU A 133 5.82 13.38 3.87
N ASN A 134 6.35 14.31 4.67
CA ASN A 134 7.73 14.74 4.53
C ASN A 134 8.69 13.63 5.02
N SER A 135 10.01 13.82 4.77
CA SER A 135 11.03 12.81 5.10
C SER A 135 11.03 12.41 6.59
N ALA A 136 10.79 13.35 7.50
CA ALA A 136 10.79 13.07 8.93
C ALA A 136 9.56 12.25 9.36
N GLU A 137 8.39 12.54 8.80
CA GLU A 137 7.16 11.78 9.02
C GLU A 137 7.24 10.39 8.38
N ALA A 138 7.80 10.31 7.15
CA ALA A 138 8.02 9.06 6.45
C ALA A 138 8.98 8.14 7.22
N ALA A 139 10.05 8.69 7.80
CA ALA A 139 10.99 7.93 8.64
C ALA A 139 10.30 7.28 9.85
N LYS A 140 9.37 7.98 10.49
CA LYS A 140 8.58 7.43 11.60
C LYS A 140 7.65 6.28 11.16
N ARG A 141 7.27 6.21 9.90
CA ARG A 141 6.36 5.20 9.33
C ARG A 141 7.05 4.23 8.38
N LYS A 142 8.38 4.16 8.44
CA LYS A 142 9.21 3.39 7.50
C LYS A 142 8.74 1.94 7.36
N LEU A 143 8.43 1.27 8.47
CA LEU A 143 7.97 -0.12 8.44
C LEU A 143 6.68 -0.28 7.62
N GLN A 144 5.73 0.65 7.78
CA GLN A 144 4.46 0.62 7.05
C GLN A 144 4.66 0.91 5.56
N ILE A 145 5.49 1.89 5.24
CA ILE A 145 5.79 2.31 3.86
C ILE A 145 6.53 1.19 3.12
N ASP A 146 7.61 0.67 3.70
CA ASP A 146 8.40 -0.40 3.10
C ASP A 146 7.59 -1.70 2.96
N GLY A 147 6.78 -2.03 3.98
CA GLY A 147 5.87 -3.17 3.94
C GLY A 147 4.85 -3.06 2.80
N ARG A 148 4.27 -1.87 2.59
CA ARG A 148 3.35 -1.62 1.48
C ARG A 148 4.05 -1.77 0.13
N GLN A 149 5.25 -1.20 -0.02
CA GLN A 149 6.03 -1.33 -1.26
C GLN A 149 6.42 -2.77 -1.55
N ALA A 150 6.77 -3.55 -0.51
CA ALA A 150 7.05 -4.97 -0.66
C ALA A 150 5.80 -5.76 -1.11
N PHE A 151 4.64 -5.43 -0.54
CA PHE A 151 3.36 -6.04 -0.93
C PHE A 151 2.95 -5.67 -2.36
N ASP A 152 3.17 -4.43 -2.80
CA ASP A 152 2.91 -4.03 -4.19
C ASP A 152 3.85 -4.78 -5.16
N GLY A 153 5.09 -5.03 -4.78
CA GLY A 153 6.02 -5.91 -5.49
C GLY A 153 5.49 -7.35 -5.61
N MET A 154 4.99 -7.91 -4.51
CA MET A 154 4.35 -9.25 -4.51
C MET A 154 3.14 -9.31 -5.45
N LYS A 155 2.26 -8.31 -5.43
CA LYS A 155 1.11 -8.19 -6.34
C LYS A 155 1.56 -8.13 -7.81
N TYR A 156 2.59 -7.34 -8.10
CA TYR A 156 3.13 -7.23 -9.45
C TYR A 156 3.65 -8.58 -9.98
N GLN A 157 4.41 -9.31 -9.18
CA GLN A 157 4.90 -10.64 -9.54
C GLN A 157 3.74 -11.63 -9.74
N SER A 158 2.76 -11.61 -8.83
CA SER A 158 1.55 -12.44 -8.95
C SER A 158 0.76 -12.16 -10.23
N ALA A 159 0.58 -10.89 -10.59
CA ALA A 159 -0.12 -10.49 -11.82
C ALA A 159 0.59 -10.99 -13.10
N ARG A 160 1.91 -11.16 -13.04
CA ARG A 160 2.72 -11.73 -14.13
C ARG A 160 2.83 -13.24 -14.09
N GLN A 161 2.14 -13.89 -13.17
CA GLN A 161 2.22 -15.34 -12.93
C GLN A 161 3.62 -15.82 -12.52
N ASP A 162 4.46 -14.93 -12.03
CA ASP A 162 5.72 -15.29 -11.37
C ASP A 162 5.41 -15.73 -9.93
N TRP A 163 4.87 -16.94 -9.82
CA TRP A 163 4.40 -17.50 -8.56
C TRP A 163 5.50 -17.64 -7.52
N SER A 164 6.67 -18.14 -7.96
CA SER A 164 7.82 -18.32 -7.08
C SER A 164 8.37 -16.99 -6.59
N GLY A 165 8.48 -16.00 -7.48
CA GLY A 165 8.88 -14.66 -7.12
C GLY A 165 7.91 -14.03 -6.12
N ALA A 166 6.60 -14.12 -6.38
CA ALA A 166 5.57 -13.61 -5.47
C ALA A 166 5.59 -14.26 -4.08
N LEU A 167 5.81 -15.58 -4.01
CA LEU A 167 5.90 -16.30 -2.74
C LEU A 167 7.20 -15.98 -1.98
N ASN A 168 8.33 -15.80 -2.67
CA ASN A 168 9.59 -15.35 -2.07
C ASN A 168 9.48 -13.89 -1.57
N ALA A 169 8.73 -13.04 -2.29
CA ALA A 169 8.39 -11.70 -1.79
C ALA A 169 7.51 -11.77 -0.53
N PHE A 170 6.56 -12.71 -0.46
CA PHE A 170 5.77 -12.96 0.74
C PHE A 170 6.66 -13.37 1.93
N ASP A 171 7.62 -14.28 1.74
CA ASP A 171 8.55 -14.67 2.80
C ASP A 171 9.36 -13.47 3.32
N SER A 172 9.77 -12.57 2.43
CA SER A 172 10.43 -11.32 2.81
C SER A 172 9.50 -10.39 3.61
N ILE A 173 8.21 -10.30 3.22
CA ILE A 173 7.20 -9.53 3.94
C ILE A 173 6.98 -10.12 5.34
N GLU A 174 6.83 -11.43 5.45
CA GLU A 174 6.64 -12.10 6.73
C GLU A 174 7.82 -11.90 7.67
N LYS A 175 9.04 -11.98 7.15
CA LYS A 175 10.27 -11.81 7.93
C LYS A 175 10.46 -10.37 8.42
N ASN A 176 10.23 -9.37 7.55
CA ASN A 176 10.64 -8.00 7.81
C ASN A 176 9.47 -7.06 8.15
N TYR A 177 8.25 -7.39 7.72
CA TYR A 177 7.07 -6.50 7.77
C TYR A 177 5.84 -7.19 8.36
N SER A 178 6.01 -8.26 9.16
CA SER A 178 4.89 -8.98 9.78
C SER A 178 4.11 -8.15 10.82
N ALA A 179 4.59 -6.97 11.16
CA ALA A 179 3.89 -5.99 12.00
C ALA A 179 3.21 -4.88 11.18
N ALA A 180 3.41 -4.86 9.85
CA ALA A 180 2.83 -3.84 8.99
C ALA A 180 1.36 -4.13 8.70
N ARG A 181 0.58 -3.07 8.52
CA ARG A 181 -0.86 -3.11 8.19
C ARG A 181 -1.21 -3.99 6.99
N VAL A 182 -0.31 -4.10 6.00
CA VAL A 182 -0.52 -4.89 4.79
C VAL A 182 -0.30 -6.40 4.97
N TYR A 183 0.23 -6.82 6.13
CA TYR A 183 0.58 -8.22 6.34
C TYR A 183 -0.61 -9.19 6.23
N PRO A 184 -1.80 -8.91 6.80
CA PRO A 184 -2.98 -9.76 6.60
C PRO A 184 -3.37 -9.93 5.11
N ASP A 185 -3.22 -8.87 4.31
CA ASP A 185 -3.53 -8.94 2.87
C ASP A 185 -2.48 -9.72 2.09
N ALA A 186 -1.21 -9.62 2.51
CA ALA A 186 -0.13 -10.44 1.95
C ALA A 186 -0.34 -11.94 2.23
N VAL A 187 -0.81 -12.29 3.44
CA VAL A 187 -1.18 -13.67 3.80
C VAL A 187 -2.30 -14.19 2.90
N ASP A 188 -3.37 -13.41 2.71
CA ASP A 188 -4.49 -13.82 1.86
C ASP A 188 -4.07 -13.98 0.39
N LEU A 189 -3.23 -13.09 -0.14
CA LEU A 189 -2.69 -13.22 -1.49
C LEU A 189 -1.81 -14.48 -1.61
N ALA A 190 -0.97 -14.77 -0.62
CA ALA A 190 -0.16 -15.98 -0.60
C ALA A 190 -1.03 -17.25 -0.59
N VAL A 191 -2.12 -17.27 0.18
CA VAL A 191 -3.10 -18.38 0.19
C VAL A 191 -3.74 -18.55 -1.18
N GLN A 192 -4.12 -17.47 -1.86
CA GLN A 192 -4.68 -17.51 -3.21
C GLN A 192 -3.69 -18.07 -4.22
N ILE A 193 -2.44 -17.57 -4.20
CA ILE A 193 -1.36 -18.04 -5.07
C ILE A 193 -1.12 -19.53 -4.86
N LEU A 194 -0.94 -19.97 -3.61
CA LEU A 194 -0.69 -21.38 -3.27
C LEU A 194 -1.85 -22.29 -3.70
N THR A 195 -3.10 -21.83 -3.52
CA THR A 195 -4.27 -22.60 -3.92
C THR A 195 -4.35 -22.80 -5.43
N ASN A 196 -4.03 -21.74 -6.21
CA ASN A 196 -4.00 -21.82 -7.66
C ASN A 196 -2.83 -22.67 -8.15
N LEU A 197 -1.65 -22.47 -7.55
CA LEU A 197 -0.44 -23.20 -7.90
C LEU A 197 -0.58 -24.70 -7.60
N GLN A 198 -1.26 -25.08 -6.51
CA GLN A 198 -1.53 -26.48 -6.18
C GLN A 198 -2.29 -27.20 -7.29
N LYS A 199 -3.32 -26.56 -7.85
CA LYS A 199 -4.07 -27.10 -8.98
C LYS A 199 -3.20 -27.24 -10.23
N GLN A 200 -2.46 -26.16 -10.57
CA GLN A 200 -1.60 -26.15 -11.75
C GLN A 200 -0.50 -27.21 -11.67
N VAL A 201 0.15 -27.38 -10.52
CA VAL A 201 1.18 -28.40 -10.30
C VAL A 201 0.60 -29.80 -10.50
N ALA A 202 -0.59 -30.09 -9.95
CA ALA A 202 -1.24 -31.39 -10.10
C ALA A 202 -1.56 -31.74 -11.58
N ASP A 203 -1.99 -30.73 -12.35
CA ASP A 203 -2.31 -30.94 -13.77
C ASP A 203 -1.03 -31.07 -14.61
N LEU A 204 -0.02 -30.25 -14.35
CA LEU A 204 1.26 -30.31 -15.06
C LEU A 204 2.01 -31.62 -14.82
N GLN A 205 1.89 -32.24 -13.65
CA GLN A 205 2.50 -33.54 -13.39
C GLN A 205 1.94 -34.64 -14.30
N LYS A 206 0.63 -34.60 -14.59
CA LYS A 206 0.01 -35.53 -15.57
C LYS A 206 0.60 -35.30 -16.96
N VAL A 207 0.79 -34.04 -17.37
CA VAL A 207 1.38 -33.66 -18.65
C VAL A 207 2.86 -34.09 -18.73
N ILE A 208 3.62 -33.91 -17.65
CA ILE A 208 5.02 -34.35 -17.57
C ILE A 208 5.09 -35.87 -17.74
N ALA A 209 4.28 -36.63 -17.03
CA ALA A 209 4.25 -38.10 -17.14
C ALA A 209 3.92 -38.54 -18.57
N TYR A 210 2.90 -37.91 -19.19
CA TYR A 210 2.56 -38.16 -20.58
C TYR A 210 3.73 -37.84 -21.54
N ASN A 211 4.37 -36.69 -21.39
CA ASN A 211 5.48 -36.28 -22.25
C ASN A 211 6.69 -37.18 -22.09
N GLN A 212 6.98 -37.67 -20.88
CA GLN A 212 8.05 -38.66 -20.64
C GLN A 212 7.76 -39.98 -21.34
N ASP A 213 6.50 -40.44 -21.32
CA ASP A 213 6.09 -41.65 -22.06
C ASP A 213 6.23 -41.46 -23.58
N GLN A 214 5.76 -40.31 -24.11
CA GLN A 214 5.92 -39.98 -25.53
C GLN A 214 7.39 -39.87 -25.95
N PHE A 215 8.24 -39.28 -25.10
CA PHE A 215 9.67 -39.21 -25.36
C PHE A 215 10.34 -40.61 -25.41
N LYS A 216 9.97 -41.52 -24.51
CA LYS A 216 10.41 -42.93 -24.57
C LYS A 216 10.03 -43.60 -25.88
N LYS A 217 8.75 -43.49 -26.28
CA LYS A 217 8.23 -44.03 -27.53
C LYS A 217 8.91 -43.41 -28.75
N ALA A 218 9.21 -42.10 -28.69
CA ALA A 218 9.96 -41.44 -29.76
C ALA A 218 11.39 -41.99 -29.89
N LEU A 219 12.09 -42.22 -28.78
CA LEU A 219 13.43 -42.82 -28.79
C LEU A 219 13.44 -44.24 -29.37
N GLU A 220 12.41 -45.04 -29.09
CA GLU A 220 12.28 -46.42 -29.63
C GLU A 220 12.09 -46.40 -31.16
N ARG A 221 11.47 -45.37 -31.72
CA ARG A 221 11.23 -45.21 -33.16
C ARG A 221 12.35 -44.49 -33.91
N THR A 222 13.24 -43.85 -33.18
CA THR A 222 14.34 -43.03 -33.74
C THR A 222 15.49 -43.95 -34.16
N LYS A 223 16.13 -43.63 -35.29
CA LYS A 223 17.31 -44.36 -35.76
C LYS A 223 18.43 -44.31 -34.72
N PRO A 224 19.21 -45.39 -34.55
CA PRO A 224 20.28 -45.48 -33.55
C PRO A 224 21.28 -44.33 -33.58
N GLU A 225 21.57 -43.77 -34.75
CA GLU A 225 22.47 -42.63 -34.98
C GLU A 225 21.92 -41.28 -34.55
N GLU A 226 20.58 -41.12 -34.48
CA GLU A 226 19.90 -39.87 -34.08
C GLU A 226 19.52 -39.85 -32.60
N ALA A 227 19.32 -41.03 -31.98
CA ALA A 227 18.92 -41.17 -30.60
C ALA A 227 19.84 -40.43 -29.60
N PRO A 228 21.20 -40.44 -29.78
CA PRO A 228 22.12 -39.69 -28.92
C PRO A 228 21.87 -38.17 -28.95
N LYS A 229 21.52 -37.61 -30.12
CA LYS A 229 21.23 -36.17 -30.27
C LYS A 229 19.97 -35.75 -29.53
N LEU A 230 18.91 -36.57 -29.60
CA LEU A 230 17.67 -36.38 -28.85
C LEU A 230 17.88 -36.42 -27.32
N ARG A 231 18.64 -37.45 -26.87
CA ARG A 231 18.99 -37.55 -25.45
C ARG A 231 19.83 -36.36 -24.96
N ALA A 232 20.79 -35.91 -25.76
CA ALA A 232 21.64 -34.78 -25.44
C ALA A 232 20.84 -33.46 -25.37
N GLY A 233 19.83 -33.31 -26.22
CA GLY A 233 18.90 -32.17 -26.18
C GLY A 233 18.09 -32.15 -24.89
N ALA A 234 17.42 -33.27 -24.56
CA ALA A 234 16.63 -33.43 -23.34
C ALA A 234 17.50 -33.25 -22.08
N LYS A 235 18.72 -33.79 -22.10
CA LYS A 235 19.66 -33.62 -20.97
C LYS A 235 20.05 -32.16 -20.78
N ARG A 236 20.35 -31.40 -21.84
CA ARG A 236 20.69 -29.96 -21.74
C ARG A 236 19.55 -29.14 -21.13
N GLU A 237 18.30 -29.42 -21.51
CA GLU A 237 17.14 -28.79 -20.94
C GLU A 237 17.02 -29.09 -19.43
N GLN A 238 17.18 -30.35 -19.02
CA GLN A 238 17.17 -30.76 -17.61
C GLN A 238 18.30 -30.10 -16.80
N ASP A 239 19.52 -30.04 -17.36
CA ASP A 239 20.67 -29.40 -16.71
C ASP A 239 20.45 -27.90 -16.51
N GLN A 240 19.78 -27.22 -17.46
CA GLN A 240 19.37 -25.79 -17.30
C GLN A 240 18.35 -25.60 -16.16
N TYR A 241 17.37 -26.51 -16.08
CA TYR A 241 16.36 -26.44 -15.00
C TYR A 241 16.98 -26.69 -13.63
N ALA A 242 17.85 -27.71 -13.54
CA ALA A 242 18.59 -28.03 -12.32
C ALA A 242 19.47 -26.84 -11.87
N ALA A 243 20.15 -26.20 -12.83
CA ALA A 243 20.97 -25.01 -12.54
C ALA A 243 20.14 -23.85 -12.00
N ALA A 244 18.96 -23.58 -12.56
CA ALA A 244 18.05 -22.55 -12.08
C ALA A 244 17.53 -22.82 -10.66
N ILE A 245 17.17 -24.09 -10.37
CA ILE A 245 16.73 -24.51 -9.03
C ILE A 245 17.89 -24.39 -8.02
N ALA A 246 19.11 -24.83 -8.42
CA ALA A 246 20.29 -24.73 -7.57
C ALA A 246 20.68 -23.27 -7.28
N ALA A 247 20.53 -22.38 -8.26
CA ALA A 247 20.74 -20.94 -8.06
C ALA A 247 19.77 -20.38 -7.02
N ALA A 248 18.48 -20.64 -7.16
CA ALA A 248 17.46 -20.20 -6.21
C ALA A 248 17.73 -20.70 -4.78
N LYS A 249 18.12 -21.96 -4.64
CA LYS A 249 18.50 -22.54 -3.34
C LYS A 249 19.74 -21.89 -2.73
N ARG A 250 20.75 -21.54 -3.54
CA ARG A 250 21.94 -20.81 -3.08
C ARG A 250 21.63 -19.41 -2.60
N ASP A 251 20.68 -18.75 -3.26
CA ASP A 251 20.20 -17.41 -2.89
C ASP A 251 19.28 -17.44 -1.66
N GLY A 252 19.05 -18.62 -1.07
CA GLY A 252 18.22 -18.80 0.11
C GLY A 252 16.73 -18.68 -0.16
N ALA A 253 16.30 -18.77 -1.42
CA ALA A 253 14.90 -18.76 -1.78
C ALA A 253 14.19 -20.00 -1.23
N LYS A 254 13.09 -19.80 -0.51
CA LYS A 254 12.22 -20.87 -0.01
C LYS A 254 11.48 -21.55 -1.16
N TRP A 255 11.07 -20.76 -2.14
CA TRP A 255 10.30 -21.24 -3.28
C TRP A 255 11.20 -21.38 -4.50
N VAL A 256 11.34 -22.61 -4.97
CA VAL A 256 12.08 -22.88 -6.22
C VAL A 256 11.31 -22.31 -7.41
N PRO A 257 12.01 -21.99 -8.53
CA PRO A 257 11.35 -21.50 -9.73
C PRO A 257 10.27 -22.46 -10.23
N PHE A 258 9.11 -21.92 -10.58
CA PHE A 258 8.02 -22.66 -11.22
C PHE A 258 8.39 -22.94 -12.67
N ILE A 259 8.83 -24.17 -12.95
CA ILE A 259 9.26 -24.62 -14.27
C ILE A 259 8.34 -25.77 -14.72
N PRO A 260 7.33 -25.48 -15.59
CA PRO A 260 6.27 -26.44 -15.96
C PRO A 260 6.75 -27.77 -16.54
N ARG A 261 7.95 -27.80 -17.12
CA ARG A 261 8.53 -29.01 -17.73
C ARG A 261 9.55 -29.73 -16.83
N SER A 262 9.87 -29.19 -15.66
CA SER A 262 10.83 -29.77 -14.73
C SER A 262 10.14 -30.64 -13.69
N PRO A 263 10.34 -31.97 -13.71
CA PRO A 263 9.84 -32.87 -12.66
C PRO A 263 10.35 -32.47 -11.28
N GLU A 264 11.63 -32.05 -11.17
CA GLU A 264 12.22 -31.62 -9.89
C GLU A 264 11.51 -30.39 -9.33
N SER A 265 11.25 -29.38 -10.16
CA SER A 265 10.49 -28.19 -9.75
C SER A 265 9.09 -28.56 -9.29
N MET A 266 8.37 -29.37 -10.07
CA MET A 266 6.99 -29.76 -9.74
C MET A 266 6.92 -30.59 -8.45
N ASN A 267 7.84 -31.53 -8.25
CA ASN A 267 7.90 -32.36 -7.03
C ASN A 267 8.22 -31.51 -5.79
N ALA A 268 9.16 -30.58 -5.91
CA ALA A 268 9.50 -29.66 -4.81
C ALA A 268 8.29 -28.79 -4.41
N LEU A 269 7.59 -28.23 -5.39
CA LEU A 269 6.39 -27.43 -5.15
C LEU A 269 5.24 -28.26 -4.59
N GLN A 270 5.02 -29.47 -5.11
CA GLN A 270 3.99 -30.40 -4.61
C GLN A 270 4.20 -30.73 -3.13
N ALA A 271 5.44 -30.88 -2.69
CA ALA A 271 5.75 -31.15 -1.29
C ALA A 271 5.57 -29.91 -0.39
N ALA A 272 5.99 -28.73 -0.87
CA ALA A 272 6.01 -27.52 -0.06
C ALA A 272 4.63 -26.83 0.07
N ILE A 273 3.82 -26.82 -1.00
CA ILE A 273 2.55 -26.08 -1.07
C ILE A 273 1.57 -26.51 0.02
N PRO A 274 1.23 -27.80 0.25
CA PRO A 274 0.23 -28.18 1.25
C PRO A 274 0.63 -27.78 2.66
N VAL A 275 1.90 -27.90 3.00
CA VAL A 275 2.44 -27.54 4.32
C VAL A 275 2.27 -26.06 4.58
N GLU A 276 2.68 -25.23 3.63
CA GLU A 276 2.57 -23.78 3.78
C GLU A 276 1.12 -23.30 3.74
N LEU A 277 0.32 -23.87 2.86
CA LEU A 277 -1.10 -23.54 2.75
C LEU A 277 -1.86 -23.84 4.06
N ALA A 278 -1.57 -24.98 4.71
CA ALA A 278 -2.13 -25.32 6.01
C ALA A 278 -1.68 -24.31 7.08
N ARG A 279 -0.41 -23.93 7.10
CA ARG A 279 0.15 -22.95 8.03
C ARG A 279 -0.53 -21.59 7.87
N LEU A 280 -0.63 -21.08 6.65
CA LEU A 280 -1.21 -19.76 6.39
C LEU A 280 -2.72 -19.70 6.67
N LYS A 281 -3.47 -20.76 6.35
CA LYS A 281 -4.89 -20.87 6.66
C LYS A 281 -5.17 -20.90 8.17
N ALA A 282 -4.24 -21.37 8.98
CA ALA A 282 -4.35 -21.36 10.44
C ALA A 282 -4.04 -19.99 11.06
N MET A 283 -3.54 -19.03 10.29
CA MET A 283 -3.21 -17.69 10.82
C MET A 283 -4.48 -16.90 11.16
N PRO A 284 -4.48 -16.13 12.26
CA PRO A 284 -5.65 -15.38 12.72
C PRO A 284 -5.85 -14.06 11.93
N VAL A 285 -5.92 -14.13 10.60
CA VAL A 285 -5.98 -12.97 9.70
C VAL A 285 -7.14 -12.03 10.04
N GLN A 286 -8.31 -12.57 10.42
CA GLN A 286 -9.47 -11.75 10.80
C GLN A 286 -9.22 -10.97 12.10
N LYS A 287 -8.51 -11.57 13.07
CA LYS A 287 -8.11 -10.84 14.29
C LYS A 287 -7.11 -9.73 13.99
N MET A 288 -6.20 -9.96 13.05
CA MET A 288 -5.25 -8.92 12.59
C MET A 288 -6.00 -7.75 11.94
N ARG A 289 -6.99 -8.03 11.10
CA ARG A 289 -7.84 -6.99 10.48
C ARG A 289 -8.67 -6.22 11.51
N ALA A 290 -9.28 -6.92 12.46
CA ALA A 290 -9.99 -6.27 13.56
C ALA A 290 -9.06 -5.34 14.36
N SER A 291 -7.83 -5.78 14.63
CA SER A 291 -6.82 -4.95 15.29
C SER A 291 -6.48 -3.69 14.51
N ILE A 292 -6.42 -3.77 13.18
CA ILE A 292 -6.19 -2.60 12.32
C ILE A 292 -7.36 -1.61 12.43
N GLY A 293 -8.60 -2.09 12.36
CA GLY A 293 -9.80 -1.25 12.54
C GLY A 293 -9.81 -0.53 13.89
N LEU A 294 -9.56 -1.27 14.98
CA LEU A 294 -9.45 -0.69 16.32
C LEU A 294 -8.34 0.37 16.43
N SER A 295 -7.23 0.19 15.70
CA SER A 295 -6.16 1.20 15.67
C SER A 295 -6.56 2.45 14.91
N ASP A 296 -7.36 2.32 13.85
CA ASP A 296 -7.91 3.46 13.10
C ASP A 296 -8.92 4.24 13.95
N ASP A 297 -9.80 3.55 14.67
CA ASP A 297 -10.77 4.15 15.61
C ASP A 297 -10.06 4.87 16.75
N ALA A 298 -9.00 4.26 17.28
CA ALA A 298 -8.18 4.87 18.33
C ALA A 298 -7.50 6.15 17.82
N ARG A 299 -7.02 6.16 16.58
CA ARG A 299 -6.44 7.37 15.95
C ARG A 299 -7.49 8.48 15.84
N ALA A 300 -8.70 8.15 15.42
CA ALA A 300 -9.81 9.11 15.35
C ALA A 300 -10.18 9.67 16.74
N ALA A 301 -10.16 8.81 17.78
CA ALA A 301 -10.38 9.22 19.16
C ALA A 301 -9.27 10.17 19.65
N LEU A 302 -8.00 9.91 19.33
CA LEU A 302 -6.88 10.80 19.65
C LEU A 302 -7.01 12.16 18.95
N ASP A 303 -7.38 12.18 17.68
CA ASP A 303 -7.62 13.42 16.93
C ASP A 303 -8.78 14.24 17.57
N SER A 304 -9.73 13.56 18.21
CA SER A 304 -10.84 14.15 18.97
C SER A 304 -10.50 14.44 20.46
N ARG A 305 -9.24 14.25 20.89
CA ARG A 305 -8.73 14.42 22.24
C ARG A 305 -9.36 13.47 23.29
N GLN A 306 -9.93 12.35 22.86
CA GLN A 306 -10.51 11.32 23.72
C GLN A 306 -9.43 10.27 24.07
N THR A 307 -8.49 10.68 24.92
CA THR A 307 -7.27 9.89 25.21
C THR A 307 -7.57 8.56 25.91
N ASP A 308 -8.60 8.50 26.78
CA ASP A 308 -8.94 7.28 27.51
C ASP A 308 -9.67 6.27 26.62
N ASP A 309 -10.57 6.73 25.75
CA ASP A 309 -11.23 5.88 24.77
C ASP A 309 -10.20 5.29 23.79
N ALA A 310 -9.27 6.13 23.29
CA ALA A 310 -8.17 5.69 22.47
C ALA A 310 -7.30 4.62 23.16
N ALA A 311 -7.02 4.78 24.45
CA ALA A 311 -6.24 3.80 25.20
C ALA A 311 -6.94 2.43 25.29
N SER A 312 -8.25 2.42 25.53
CA SER A 312 -9.05 1.18 25.57
C SER A 312 -9.03 0.47 24.21
N LEU A 313 -9.26 1.20 23.12
CA LEU A 313 -9.24 0.65 21.75
C LEU A 313 -7.87 0.07 21.39
N ILE A 314 -6.78 0.72 21.81
CA ILE A 314 -5.42 0.22 21.56
C ILE A 314 -5.11 -1.04 22.37
N ASP A 315 -5.55 -1.14 23.60
CA ASP A 315 -5.36 -2.36 24.40
C ASP A 315 -6.13 -3.55 23.78
N GLU A 316 -7.34 -3.33 23.26
CA GLU A 316 -8.09 -4.34 22.49
C GLU A 316 -7.39 -4.70 21.17
N ALA A 317 -6.87 -3.72 20.44
CA ALA A 317 -6.12 -3.94 19.20
C ALA A 317 -4.90 -4.83 19.45
N LEU A 318 -4.12 -4.53 20.48
CA LEU A 318 -2.92 -5.30 20.82
C LEU A 318 -3.25 -6.70 21.39
N LYS A 319 -4.40 -6.88 22.03
CA LYS A 319 -4.89 -8.21 22.41
C LYS A 319 -5.23 -9.06 21.18
N ALA A 320 -5.81 -8.46 20.14
CA ALA A 320 -6.14 -9.15 18.91
C ALA A 320 -4.91 -9.45 18.06
N TRP A 321 -3.97 -8.50 17.95
CA TRP A 321 -2.70 -8.64 17.22
C TRP A 321 -1.55 -7.90 17.93
N PRO A 322 -0.78 -8.59 18.78
CA PRO A 322 0.27 -7.98 19.60
C PRO A 322 1.41 -7.31 18.81
N LYS A 323 1.59 -7.69 17.53
CA LYS A 323 2.61 -7.14 16.66
C LYS A 323 2.15 -5.93 15.85
N ASN A 324 0.91 -5.48 15.97
CA ASN A 324 0.40 -4.34 15.22
C ASN A 324 1.22 -3.07 15.52
N ASP A 325 2.08 -2.69 14.58
CA ASP A 325 2.99 -1.54 14.72
C ASP A 325 2.25 -0.20 14.92
N GLU A 326 1.12 0.00 14.24
CA GLU A 326 0.33 1.22 14.41
C GLU A 326 -0.28 1.29 15.82
N ALA A 327 -0.78 0.17 16.32
CA ALA A 327 -1.30 0.10 17.70
C ALA A 327 -0.19 0.36 18.74
N LEU A 328 1.00 -0.21 18.53
CA LEU A 328 2.15 0.02 19.41
C LEU A 328 2.55 1.49 19.46
N ARG A 329 2.59 2.16 18.30
CA ARG A 329 2.90 3.59 18.21
C ARG A 329 1.83 4.48 18.82
N CYS A 330 0.55 4.15 18.59
CA CYS A 330 -0.54 4.85 19.28
C CYS A 330 -0.43 4.71 20.80
N LYS A 331 -0.05 3.54 21.30
CA LYS A 331 0.17 3.32 22.74
C LYS A 331 1.27 4.19 23.32
N GLU A 332 2.38 4.32 22.61
CA GLU A 332 3.48 5.21 23.00
C GLU A 332 3.04 6.68 23.03
N GLU A 333 2.31 7.13 21.99
CA GLU A 333 1.78 8.48 21.91
C GLU A 333 0.80 8.78 23.07
N ILE A 334 -0.15 7.89 23.33
CA ILE A 334 -1.10 8.00 24.45
C ILE A 334 -0.35 8.09 25.79
N THR A 335 0.68 7.26 25.97
CA THR A 335 1.50 7.27 27.20
C THR A 335 2.21 8.62 27.38
N GLY A 336 2.74 9.18 26.30
CA GLY A 336 3.32 10.53 26.29
C GLY A 336 2.32 11.61 26.66
N LEU A 337 1.14 11.62 26.02
CA LEU A 337 0.08 12.58 26.30
C LEU A 337 -0.42 12.52 27.75
N LYS A 338 -0.64 11.31 28.29
CA LYS A 338 -1.04 11.13 29.71
C LYS A 338 0.02 11.65 30.68
N LYS A 339 1.31 11.44 30.37
CA LYS A 339 2.41 11.98 31.17
C LYS A 339 2.44 13.52 31.15
N GLU A 340 2.26 14.12 30.00
CA GLU A 340 2.18 15.57 29.84
C GLU A 340 0.99 16.17 30.59
N GLN A 341 -0.19 15.54 30.48
CA GLN A 341 -1.39 15.94 31.19
C GLN A 341 -1.19 15.89 32.71
N LYS A 342 -0.58 14.80 33.22
CA LYS A 342 -0.28 14.67 34.65
C LYS A 342 0.69 15.76 35.11
N GLN A 343 1.76 16.02 34.39
CA GLN A 343 2.71 17.09 34.72
C GLN A 343 2.07 18.48 34.70
N ALA A 344 1.18 18.74 33.73
CA ALA A 344 0.43 19.98 33.65
C ALA A 344 -0.51 20.16 34.86
N ALA A 345 -1.22 19.10 35.23
CA ALA A 345 -2.11 19.11 36.43
C ALA A 345 -1.30 19.32 37.72
N GLU A 346 -0.15 18.68 37.89
CA GLU A 346 0.74 18.86 39.05
C GLU A 346 1.26 20.32 39.13
N LYS A 347 1.65 20.90 38.01
CA LYS A 347 2.07 22.33 37.95
C LYS A 347 0.93 23.26 38.32
N THR A 348 -0.28 23.01 37.83
CA THR A 348 -1.46 23.82 38.14
C THR A 348 -1.81 23.73 39.59
N ASN A 349 -1.80 22.52 40.19
CA ASN A 349 -2.06 22.31 41.60
C ASN A 349 -1.01 22.96 42.49
N SER A 350 0.28 22.89 42.14
CA SER A 350 1.37 23.54 42.91
C SER A 350 1.25 25.07 42.84
N GLN A 351 0.87 25.64 41.70
CA GLN A 351 0.62 27.08 41.54
C GLN A 351 -0.61 27.52 42.35
N ALA A 352 -1.69 26.71 42.35
CA ALA A 352 -2.88 26.97 43.15
C ALA A 352 -2.56 26.94 44.66
N ALA A 353 -1.82 25.94 45.12
CA ALA A 353 -1.37 25.83 46.53
C ALA A 353 -0.47 27.03 46.92
N THR A 354 0.41 27.46 46.04
CA THR A 354 1.27 28.63 46.28
C THR A 354 0.45 29.93 46.39
N LYS A 355 -0.54 30.10 45.52
CA LYS A 355 -1.44 31.27 45.55
C LYS A 355 -2.31 31.24 46.81
N GLU A 356 -2.81 30.08 47.21
CA GLU A 356 -3.62 29.93 48.45
C GLU A 356 -2.79 30.24 49.69
N LYS A 357 -1.53 29.75 49.75
CA LYS A 357 -0.61 30.08 50.85
C LYS A 357 -0.33 31.58 50.88
N ALA A 358 -0.02 32.20 49.76
CA ALA A 358 0.22 33.67 49.70
C ALA A 358 -1.02 34.47 50.12
N ALA A 359 -2.21 34.03 49.75
CA ALA A 359 -3.48 34.68 50.21
C ALA A 359 -3.70 34.49 51.71
N ARG A 360 -3.39 33.33 52.31
CA ARG A 360 -3.45 33.12 53.76
C ARG A 360 -2.44 33.98 54.50
N ASP A 361 -1.20 34.04 54.00
CA ASP A 361 -0.13 34.88 54.62
C ASP A 361 -0.50 36.36 54.55
N GLN A 362 -1.11 36.79 53.45
CA GLN A 362 -1.57 38.17 53.30
C GLN A 362 -2.76 38.49 54.23
N ALA A 363 -3.72 37.53 54.37
CA ALA A 363 -4.84 37.67 55.32
C ALA A 363 -4.36 37.70 56.76
N ALA A 364 -3.35 36.85 57.12
CA ALA A 364 -2.73 36.86 58.45
C ALA A 364 -1.99 38.20 58.72
N ALA A 365 -1.29 38.75 57.72
CA ALA A 365 -0.65 40.06 57.85
C ALA A 365 -1.64 41.21 58.07
N VAL A 366 -2.77 41.20 57.33
CA VAL A 366 -3.85 42.19 57.54
C VAL A 366 -4.49 42.06 58.92
N ALA A 367 -4.74 40.82 59.39
CA ALA A 367 -5.27 40.61 60.74
C ALA A 367 -4.29 41.04 61.87
N ALA A 368 -2.99 40.83 61.70
CA ALA A 368 -1.95 41.31 62.59
C ALA A 368 -1.86 42.85 62.61
N ALA A 369 -2.01 43.50 61.45
CA ALA A 369 -2.02 44.96 61.35
C ALA A 369 -3.28 45.55 62.03
N ALA A 370 -4.44 44.90 61.93
CA ALA A 370 -5.67 45.30 62.59
C ALA A 370 -5.61 45.14 64.14
N THR A 371 -4.87 44.13 64.64
CA THR A 371 -4.65 43.96 66.08
C THR A 371 -3.68 45.00 66.66
N THR A 372 -2.65 45.41 65.92
CA THR A 372 -1.70 46.50 66.32
C THR A 372 -2.39 47.85 66.29
N ALA A 373 -3.31 48.12 65.33
CA ALA A 373 -4.10 49.35 65.29
C ALA A 373 -5.04 49.48 66.47
N LYS A 374 -5.55 48.33 67.00
CA LYS A 374 -6.47 48.32 68.16
C LYS A 374 -5.77 48.51 69.53
N ALA A 375 -4.44 48.29 69.58
CA ALA A 375 -3.62 48.47 70.77
C ALA A 375 -3.12 49.97 70.93
N ALA A 376 -3.31 50.82 69.93
CA ALA A 376 -2.91 52.22 69.96
C ALA A 376 -4.01 53.21 70.38
N ASP A 377 -5.20 52.71 70.69
CA ASP A 377 -6.34 53.55 71.12
C ASP A 377 -6.50 53.58 72.65
N THR A 378 -5.59 54.32 73.29
CA THR A 378 -5.75 54.77 74.66
C THR A 378 -6.26 56.22 74.63
N PRO A 379 -7.42 56.57 75.24
CA PRO A 379 -8.01 57.90 75.05
C PRO A 379 -7.23 58.97 75.84
N ALA A 380 -6.76 60.00 75.18
CA ALA A 380 -6.36 61.27 75.73
C ALA A 380 -7.53 62.26 75.70
N PRO A 381 -7.68 63.19 76.66
CA PRO A 381 -8.92 63.90 76.95
C PRO A 381 -9.28 64.94 75.91
N ALA A 382 -10.59 65.18 75.86
CA ALA A 382 -11.36 66.06 74.97
C ALA A 382 -10.82 67.48 74.86
N GLU A 383 -10.66 68.02 73.65
CA GLU A 383 -10.78 69.44 73.31
C GLU A 383 -11.71 69.64 72.09
N LYS A 384 -12.45 70.75 72.09
CA LYS A 384 -13.64 71.08 71.34
C LYS A 384 -13.39 71.34 69.85
N PRO A 385 -14.47 71.45 69.05
CA PRO A 385 -14.45 71.26 67.59
C PRO A 385 -13.99 72.46 66.81
N PHE A 386 -13.29 72.29 65.76
CA PHE A 386 -13.12 73.23 64.66
C PHE A 386 -13.68 72.70 63.36
N TYR A 387 -14.71 73.30 62.87
CA TYR A 387 -15.33 73.06 61.57
C TYR A 387 -14.38 73.41 60.46
N MET A 388 -14.12 72.54 59.48
CA MET A 388 -13.90 72.90 58.11
C MET A 388 -14.13 71.70 57.18
N THR A 389 -15.22 71.72 56.49
CA THR A 389 -15.60 71.52 55.06
C THR A 389 -14.65 70.71 54.21
N ILE A 390 -15.19 69.59 53.72
CA ILE A 390 -15.38 69.14 52.31
C ILE A 390 -14.14 69.06 51.39
N ASN A 391 -13.84 67.91 50.95
CA ASN A 391 -13.96 67.35 49.59
C ASN A 391 -13.08 66.05 49.42
N GLY A 392 -13.75 64.98 49.16
CA GLY A 392 -13.57 64.18 47.98
C GLY A 392 -12.34 63.30 47.84
N ALA A 393 -12.48 62.05 48.14
CA ALA A 393 -11.98 60.99 47.28
C ALA A 393 -12.64 59.64 47.62
N LEU A 394 -13.55 59.28 46.80
CA LEU A 394 -14.18 57.97 46.74
C LEU A 394 -13.13 56.99 46.16
N ALA A 395 -12.56 56.13 46.99
CA ALA A 395 -11.82 54.99 46.46
C ALA A 395 -12.72 53.76 46.45
N ILE A 396 -13.22 53.47 45.28
CA ILE A 396 -14.01 52.26 44.96
C ILE A 396 -13.11 51.04 44.98
N ALA A 397 -13.21 50.21 45.98
CA ALA A 397 -12.67 48.88 45.97
C ALA A 397 -13.62 48.00 45.17
N GLY A 398 -13.28 47.84 43.84
CA GLY A 398 -14.01 46.96 42.97
C GLY A 398 -13.73 45.49 43.25
N GLY A 399 -14.69 44.83 43.88
CA GLY A 399 -14.70 43.38 43.98
C GLY A 399 -15.02 42.78 42.63
N VAL A 400 -14.07 42.01 42.07
CA VAL A 400 -14.30 41.20 40.87
C VAL A 400 -15.01 39.92 41.29
N ILE A 401 -16.30 39.87 41.06
CA ILE A 401 -17.12 38.64 41.11
C ILE A 401 -16.87 37.92 39.76
N VAL A 402 -16.13 36.81 39.79
CA VAL A 402 -16.04 35.90 38.63
C VAL A 402 -17.27 35.02 38.64
N LEU A 403 -18.25 35.34 37.84
CA LEU A 403 -19.38 34.46 37.53
C LEU A 403 -18.91 33.40 36.52
N VAL A 404 -18.76 32.16 36.98
CA VAL A 404 -18.60 30.98 36.15
C VAL A 404 -19.99 30.61 35.62
N GLY A 405 -20.27 31.02 34.41
CA GLY A 405 -21.48 30.63 33.68
C GLY A 405 -21.30 29.23 33.11
N ALA A 406 -21.95 28.25 33.70
CA ALA A 406 -22.15 26.95 33.09
C ALA A 406 -23.13 27.07 31.92
N MET A 407 -22.65 27.02 30.68
CA MET A 407 -23.50 26.94 29.49
C MET A 407 -23.73 25.46 29.19
N THR A 408 -24.83 24.89 29.65
CA THR A 408 -25.37 23.63 29.17
C THR A 408 -26.02 23.84 27.81
N LEU A 409 -25.36 23.44 26.75
CA LEU A 409 -25.91 23.40 25.39
C LEU A 409 -26.63 22.07 25.18
N VAL A 410 -27.96 22.11 25.25
CA VAL A 410 -28.82 20.98 24.84
C VAL A 410 -28.85 20.95 23.31
N GLY A 411 -28.07 20.05 22.70
CA GLY A 411 -28.14 19.79 21.27
C GLY A 411 -29.28 18.81 20.97
N ARG A 412 -30.31 19.32 20.30
CA ARG A 412 -31.42 18.53 19.74
C ARG A 412 -30.90 17.55 18.67
N LEU A 413 -31.14 16.27 18.92
CA LEU A 413 -31.11 15.21 17.91
C LEU A 413 -32.24 15.48 16.87
N GLN A 414 -31.83 15.78 15.64
CA GLN A 414 -32.69 15.64 14.47
C GLN A 414 -32.34 14.32 13.75
N LYS A 415 -33.31 13.40 13.76
CA LYS A 415 -33.33 12.20 12.89
C LYS A 415 -33.50 12.62 11.43
N PRO A 416 -32.76 12.05 10.49
CA PRO A 416 -33.13 12.15 9.08
C PRO A 416 -34.27 11.18 8.77
N LYS A 417 -35.26 11.67 8.06
CA LYS A 417 -36.41 10.98 7.51
C LYS A 417 -35.99 10.07 6.36
N ASP A 418 -36.48 8.84 6.37
CA ASP A 418 -36.55 7.96 5.23
C ASP A 418 -37.22 8.65 4.02
N ARG A 419 -36.59 8.50 2.87
CA ARG A 419 -37.25 8.66 1.56
C ARG A 419 -37.06 7.35 0.81
N THR A 420 -38.11 6.55 0.82
CA THR A 420 -38.46 5.59 -0.24
C THR A 420 -38.85 6.37 -1.50
N GLU A 421 -38.17 6.10 -2.63
CA GLU A 421 -38.69 5.75 -3.94
C GLU A 421 -37.54 5.32 -4.83
#